data_46762195525415408c85f6ccdb64e29e
#
_entry.id   46762195525415408c85f6ccdb64e29e
#
_cell.length_a   1.000
_cell.length_b   1.000
_cell.length_c   1.000
_cell.angle_alpha   90.00
_cell.angle_beta   90.00
_cell.angle_gamma   90.00
#
_symmetry.space_group_name_H-M   'P 1'
#
loop_
_entity.id
_entity.type
_entity.pdbx_description
1 polymer ?
#
loop_
_entity_poly.entity_id
_entity_poly.type
_entity_poly.pdbx_seq_one_letter_code
_entity_poly.pdbx_strand_id
1 'polypeptide(L)'
;MVKKSLLPYGLSSSDPHIELPDVIGFKDERGSNASQYFNEKLNELKREYEALVQQARDTQLVYNAKYNFIPRVGHVYHLYKSEDKYILSMIENWNRFEYIGSYRFTSDNTWCSIGDNDEAGL
;
A
#
# COMPACT_ATOMS: atom_id res chain seq x y z
N MET A 1 -12.91 -6.24 20.72
CA MET A 1 -12.59 -6.15 20.32
C MET A 1 -12.14 -6.31 19.73
N VAL A 2 -11.72 -6.15 19.65
CA VAL A 2 -11.27 -6.06 19.06
C VAL A 2 -10.94 -6.22 18.38
N LYS A 3 -10.83 -6.35 18.19
CA LYS A 3 -10.54 -6.34 17.52
C LYS A 3 -10.30 -6.21 16.76
N LYS A 4 -10.44 -6.24 16.68
CA LYS A 4 -10.23 -5.86 15.97
C LYS A 4 -9.42 -5.96 15.41
N SER A 5 -8.86 -6.26 15.40
CA SER A 5 -8.20 -6.15 14.91
C SER A 5 -7.48 -6.47 14.19
N LEU A 6 -7.31 -7.08 13.76
CA LEU A 6 -6.56 -7.17 12.96
C LEU A 6 -5.84 -6.43 12.38
N LEU A 7 -5.88 -6.33 12.23
CA LEU A 7 -5.24 -5.29 11.79
C LEU A 7 -5.19 -4.36 12.66
N PRO A 8 -5.09 -4.71 12.66
CA PRO A 8 -5.11 -3.92 13.24
C PRO A 8 -5.56 -2.93 13.39
N TYR A 9 -5.98 -3.05 13.80
CA TYR A 9 -6.42 -2.12 13.96
C TYR A 9 -5.84 -1.12 13.59
N GLY A 10 -5.48 -1.07 13.88
CA GLY A 10 -4.80 0.13 13.71
C GLY A 10 -4.83 0.70 12.36
N LEU A 11 -5.37 0.03 11.49
CA LEU A 11 -5.45 0.50 10.13
C LEU A 11 -6.65 1.36 9.88
N SER A 12 -7.23 1.87 10.91
CA SER A 12 -8.38 2.73 10.75
C SER A 12 -7.96 4.06 10.19
N SER A 13 -8.93 4.86 9.87
CA SER A 13 -8.69 6.18 9.34
C SER A 13 -7.88 7.03 10.28
N SER A 14 -7.99 6.73 11.53
CA SER A 14 -7.22 7.49 12.48
C SER A 14 -5.79 7.06 12.48
N ASP A 15 -5.37 6.37 11.49
CA ASP A 15 -4.04 5.87 11.41
C ASP A 15 -3.19 6.29 12.55
N PRO A 16 -2.54 5.37 13.18
CA PRO A 16 -1.68 5.76 14.28
C PRO A 16 -0.65 6.72 13.77
N HIS A 17 -0.53 7.77 14.49
CA HIS A 17 0.62 8.60 14.31
C HIS A 17 1.82 7.81 14.65
N ILE A 18 2.80 7.86 13.82
CA ILE A 18 4.10 7.37 14.21
C ILE A 18 4.83 8.58 14.70
N GLU A 19 4.81 8.76 15.97
CA GLU A 19 5.55 9.84 16.57
C GLU A 19 6.98 9.40 16.75
N LEU A 20 7.88 10.11 16.11
CA LEU A 20 9.28 9.82 16.26
C LEU A 20 9.73 10.29 17.64
N PRO A 21 10.34 9.42 18.39
CA PRO A 21 10.82 9.86 19.70
C PRO A 21 11.87 10.95 19.56
N ASP A 22 11.91 11.78 20.54
CA ASP A 22 12.92 12.80 20.59
C ASP A 22 14.19 12.15 21.11
N VAL A 23 15.07 11.80 20.21
CA VAL A 23 16.30 11.13 20.61
C VAL A 23 17.44 12.13 20.73
N ILE A 24 17.11 13.37 20.95
CA ILE A 24 18.13 14.40 20.98
C ILE A 24 18.51 14.68 22.41
N GLY A 25 18.92 13.71 23.13
CA GLY A 25 19.47 13.95 24.44
C GLY A 25 20.97 14.04 24.40
N PHE A 26 21.53 13.84 23.24
CA PHE A 26 22.97 13.80 23.11
C PHE A 26 23.53 15.19 22.98
N LYS A 27 24.65 15.44 23.60
CA LYS A 27 25.14 16.80 23.66
C LYS A 27 26.45 17.02 22.93
N ASP A 28 27.12 15.97 22.52
CA ASP A 28 28.35 16.17 21.80
C ASP A 28 28.17 15.77 20.34
N GLU A 29 29.22 15.93 19.57
CA GLU A 29 29.16 15.68 18.15
C GLU A 29 28.79 14.24 17.84
N ARG A 30 29.31 13.30 18.60
CA ARG A 30 29.01 11.90 18.38
C ARG A 30 27.55 11.62 18.68
N GLY A 31 27.02 12.24 19.73
CA GLY A 31 25.61 12.10 20.03
C GLY A 31 24.74 12.69 18.96
N SER A 32 25.17 13.80 18.39
CA SER A 32 24.43 14.41 17.30
C SER A 32 24.38 13.48 16.09
N ASN A 33 25.50 12.84 15.77
CA ASN A 33 25.54 11.90 14.67
C ASN A 33 24.65 10.68 14.93
N ALA A 34 24.65 10.19 16.16
CA ALA A 34 23.79 9.08 16.50
C ALA A 34 22.33 9.46 16.40
N SER A 35 22.00 10.67 16.82
CA SER A 35 20.64 11.14 16.72
C SER A 35 20.19 11.21 15.26
N GLN A 36 21.07 11.69 14.41
CA GLN A 36 20.73 11.75 12.98
C GLN A 36 20.52 10.34 12.41
N TYR A 37 21.39 9.41 12.79
CA TYR A 37 21.25 8.04 12.33
C TYR A 37 19.89 7.46 12.72
N PHE A 38 19.52 7.63 13.98
CA PHE A 38 18.25 7.07 14.44
C PHE A 38 17.06 7.75 13.77
N ASN A 39 17.14 9.05 13.57
CA ASN A 39 16.05 9.76 12.92
C ASN A 39 15.88 9.28 11.47
N GLU A 40 16.98 9.03 10.79
CA GLU A 40 16.90 8.52 9.43
C GLU A 40 16.28 7.14 9.38
N LYS A 41 16.67 6.28 10.33
CA LYS A 41 16.11 4.94 10.38
C LYS A 41 14.62 4.97 10.71
N LEU A 42 14.21 5.83 11.62
CA LEU A 42 12.81 5.95 11.95
C LEU A 42 12.01 6.45 10.76
N ASN A 43 12.57 7.38 9.99
CA ASN A 43 11.88 7.85 8.80
C ASN A 43 11.76 6.75 7.75
N GLU A 44 12.76 5.90 7.60
CA GLU A 44 12.65 4.76 6.70
C GLU A 44 11.55 3.82 7.13
N LEU A 45 11.48 3.53 8.41
CA LEU A 45 10.45 2.64 8.92
C LEU A 45 9.06 3.23 8.72
N LYS A 46 8.96 4.54 8.89
CA LYS A 46 7.68 5.20 8.67
C LYS A 46 7.23 5.06 7.22
N ARG A 47 8.16 5.25 6.29
CA ARG A 47 7.83 5.10 4.88
C ARG A 47 7.40 3.68 4.56
N GLU A 48 8.09 2.69 5.14
CA GLU A 48 7.72 1.30 4.93
C GLU A 48 6.35 1.00 5.49
N TYR A 49 6.06 1.56 6.65
CA TYR A 49 4.74 1.38 7.25
C TYR A 49 3.65 1.97 6.36
N GLU A 50 3.87 3.17 5.86
CA GLU A 50 2.88 3.81 5.01
C GLU A 50 2.66 3.03 3.72
N ALA A 51 3.73 2.49 3.15
CA ALA A 51 3.59 1.68 1.95
C ALA A 51 2.80 0.42 2.23
N LEU A 52 3.03 -0.19 3.37
CA LEU A 52 2.32 -1.40 3.73
C LEU A 52 0.83 -1.13 3.92
N VAL A 53 0.50 -0.02 4.55
CA VAL A 53 -0.89 0.35 4.76
C VAL A 53 -1.56 0.59 3.40
N GLN A 54 -0.87 1.25 2.49
CA GLN A 54 -1.43 1.49 1.18
C GLN A 54 -1.67 0.19 0.43
N GLN A 55 -0.73 -0.74 0.53
CA GLN A 55 -0.91 -2.04 -0.11
C GLN A 55 -2.11 -2.78 0.48
N ALA A 56 -2.31 -2.67 1.78
CA ALA A 56 -3.46 -3.31 2.41
C ALA A 56 -4.76 -2.70 1.91
N ARG A 57 -4.79 -1.40 1.75
CA ARG A 57 -5.98 -0.73 1.23
C ARG A 57 -6.25 -1.14 -0.22
N ASP A 58 -5.20 -1.19 -1.02
CA ASP A 58 -5.35 -1.61 -2.41
C ASP A 58 -5.84 -3.04 -2.50
N THR A 59 -5.31 -3.91 -1.65
CA THR A 59 -5.72 -5.30 -1.64
C THR A 59 -7.20 -5.41 -1.31
N GLN A 60 -7.64 -4.66 -0.32
CA GLN A 60 -9.05 -4.70 0.06
C GLN A 60 -9.93 -4.16 -1.06
N LEU A 61 -9.49 -3.09 -1.70
CA LEU A 61 -10.26 -2.51 -2.80
C LEU A 61 -10.44 -3.50 -3.93
N VAL A 62 -9.36 -4.17 -4.33
CA VAL A 62 -9.44 -5.10 -5.45
C VAL A 62 -10.27 -6.32 -5.08
N TYR A 63 -10.15 -6.82 -3.87
CA TYR A 63 -10.96 -7.97 -3.47
C TYR A 63 -12.45 -7.65 -3.42
N ASN A 64 -12.80 -6.40 -3.24
CA ASN A 64 -14.20 -6.00 -3.27
C ASN A 64 -14.70 -5.77 -4.68
N ALA A 65 -13.82 -5.82 -5.66
CA ALA A 65 -14.23 -5.66 -7.05
C ALA A 65 -14.86 -6.94 -7.57
N LYS A 66 -15.58 -6.80 -8.66
CA LYS A 66 -16.24 -7.94 -9.29
C LYS A 66 -15.31 -8.54 -10.34
N TYR A 67 -15.10 -9.84 -10.27
CA TYR A 67 -14.35 -10.54 -11.29
C TYR A 67 -14.74 -12.01 -11.27
N ASN A 68 -14.60 -12.65 -12.43
CA ASN A 68 -15.02 -14.04 -12.57
C ASN A 68 -13.92 -14.93 -13.11
N PHE A 69 -12.69 -14.56 -12.83
CA PHE A 69 -11.54 -15.37 -13.20
C PHE A 69 -10.70 -15.62 -11.97
N ILE A 70 -9.76 -16.53 -12.07
CA ILE A 70 -8.85 -16.82 -10.96
C ILE A 70 -7.56 -16.07 -11.23
N PRO A 71 -7.22 -15.10 -10.37
CA PRO A 71 -5.99 -14.34 -10.59
C PRO A 71 -4.76 -15.23 -10.53
N ARG A 72 -3.78 -14.89 -11.34
CA ARG A 72 -2.52 -15.61 -11.38
C ARG A 72 -1.42 -14.75 -10.82
N VAL A 73 -0.57 -15.37 -10.00
CA VAL A 73 0.54 -14.66 -9.39
C VAL A 73 1.44 -14.06 -10.47
N GLY A 74 1.81 -12.81 -10.25
CA GLY A 74 2.70 -12.13 -11.17
C GLY A 74 2.04 -11.42 -12.31
N HIS A 75 0.77 -11.70 -12.55
CA HIS A 75 0.06 -11.08 -13.65
C HIS A 75 -0.57 -9.77 -13.21
N VAL A 76 -0.77 -8.87 -14.18
CA VAL A 76 -1.32 -7.55 -13.94
C VAL A 76 -2.75 -7.51 -14.44
N TYR A 77 -3.61 -6.93 -13.63
CA TYR A 77 -5.02 -6.77 -13.97
C TYR A 77 -5.39 -5.31 -13.79
N HIS A 78 -6.50 -4.91 -14.42
CA HIS A 78 -6.88 -3.52 -14.45
C HIS A 78 -8.21 -3.33 -13.75
N LEU A 79 -8.28 -2.32 -12.91
CA LEU A 79 -9.48 -2.04 -12.14
C LEU A 79 -10.24 -0.89 -12.77
N TYR A 80 -11.52 -1.11 -12.98
CA TYR A 80 -12.41 -0.12 -13.55
C TYR A 80 -13.58 0.13 -12.64
N LYS A 81 -14.22 1.25 -12.83
CA LYS A 81 -15.39 1.61 -12.05
C LYS A 81 -16.57 1.83 -12.98
N SER A 82 -17.69 1.20 -12.65
CA SER A 82 -18.94 1.35 -13.38
C SER A 82 -20.00 1.76 -12.39
N GLU A 83 -20.42 3.01 -12.46
CA GLU A 83 -21.36 3.57 -11.50
C GLU A 83 -20.77 3.47 -10.09
N ASP A 84 -21.31 2.63 -9.23
CA ASP A 84 -20.74 2.49 -7.89
C ASP A 84 -20.15 1.10 -7.68
N LYS A 85 -19.82 0.42 -8.75
CA LYS A 85 -19.20 -0.91 -8.64
C LYS A 85 -17.82 -0.90 -9.25
N TYR A 86 -16.94 -1.69 -8.66
CA TYR A 86 -15.61 -1.88 -9.21
C TYR A 86 -15.54 -3.19 -9.95
N ILE A 87 -14.82 -3.20 -11.05
CA ILE A 87 -14.67 -4.37 -11.90
C ILE A 87 -13.21 -4.59 -12.16
N LEU A 88 -12.73 -5.80 -11.90
CA LEU A 88 -11.35 -6.17 -12.21
C LEU A 88 -11.35 -6.94 -13.52
N SER A 89 -10.47 -6.56 -14.43
CA SER A 89 -10.49 -7.12 -15.78
C SER A 89 -9.07 -7.25 -16.32
N MET A 90 -8.92 -8.13 -17.29
CA MET A 90 -7.66 -8.27 -18.00
C MET A 90 -7.59 -7.33 -19.20
N ILE A 91 -8.65 -6.60 -19.47
CA ILE A 91 -8.75 -5.75 -20.65
C ILE A 91 -8.08 -4.42 -20.38
N GLU A 92 -7.15 -4.06 -21.25
CA GLU A 92 -6.53 -2.74 -21.19
C GLU A 92 -7.37 -1.76 -22.01
N ASN A 93 -7.32 -0.50 -21.57
CA ASN A 93 -7.96 0.59 -22.33
C ASN A 93 -9.43 0.31 -22.61
N TRP A 94 -10.13 -0.13 -21.59
CA TRP A 94 -11.56 -0.42 -21.72
C TRP A 94 -12.32 0.91 -21.58
N ASN A 95 -12.59 1.53 -22.68
CA ASN A 95 -13.18 2.87 -22.71
C ASN A 95 -14.56 2.93 -22.09
N ARG A 96 -15.19 1.80 -21.93
CA ARG A 96 -16.57 1.74 -21.48
C ARG A 96 -16.69 2.15 -20.01
N PHE A 97 -15.64 1.97 -19.25
CA PHE A 97 -15.65 2.22 -17.82
C PHE A 97 -14.53 3.15 -17.42
N GLU A 98 -14.66 3.71 -16.25
CA GLU A 98 -13.63 4.60 -15.73
C GLU A 98 -12.44 3.79 -15.22
N TYR A 99 -11.27 4.08 -15.72
CA TYR A 99 -10.06 3.39 -15.31
C TYR A 99 -9.60 3.89 -13.95
N ILE A 100 -9.41 2.97 -13.01
CA ILE A 100 -8.95 3.32 -11.67
C ILE A 100 -7.47 3.05 -11.50
N GLY A 101 -6.98 1.90 -11.93
CA GLY A 101 -5.58 1.57 -11.78
C GLY A 101 -5.28 0.16 -12.20
N SER A 102 -4.01 -0.16 -12.17
CA SER A 102 -3.55 -1.50 -12.50
C SER A 102 -2.89 -2.11 -11.28
N TYR A 103 -3.07 -3.40 -11.09
CA TYR A 103 -2.61 -4.08 -9.90
C TYR A 103 -2.02 -5.43 -10.26
N ARG A 104 -0.95 -5.80 -9.56
CA ARG A 104 -0.31 -7.09 -9.74
C ARG A 104 -0.68 -8.01 -8.58
N PHE A 105 -1.05 -9.23 -8.91
CA PHE A 105 -1.39 -10.23 -7.89
C PHE A 105 -0.09 -10.88 -7.41
N THR A 106 0.07 -10.98 -6.09
CA THR A 106 1.31 -11.50 -5.53
C THR A 106 1.11 -12.89 -4.95
N SER A 107 2.23 -13.54 -4.65
CA SER A 107 2.19 -14.87 -4.06
C SER A 107 1.63 -14.89 -2.65
N ASP A 108 1.55 -13.72 -2.02
CA ASP A 108 0.93 -13.61 -0.71
C ASP A 108 -0.55 -13.33 -0.79
N ASN A 109 -1.11 -13.42 -2.00
CA ASN A 109 -2.52 -13.17 -2.25
C ASN A 109 -2.90 -11.72 -1.99
N THR A 110 -1.94 -10.82 -2.16
CA THR A 110 -2.20 -9.40 -2.04
C THR A 110 -2.15 -8.74 -3.41
N TRP A 111 -2.56 -7.49 -3.47
CA TRP A 111 -2.56 -6.73 -4.71
C TRP A 111 -1.69 -5.50 -4.54
N CYS A 112 -0.76 -5.34 -5.48
CA CYS A 112 0.16 -4.21 -5.47
C CYS A 112 -0.16 -3.28 -6.61
N SER A 113 -0.37 -2.02 -6.29
CA SER A 113 -0.61 -1.00 -7.30
C SER A 113 0.64 -0.85 -8.17
N ILE A 114 0.41 -0.69 -9.47
CA ILE A 114 1.51 -0.55 -10.42
C ILE A 114 1.44 0.84 -11.02
N GLY A 115 2.51 1.59 -10.84
CA GLY A 115 2.62 2.87 -11.50
C GLY A 115 3.09 2.68 -12.92
N ASP A 116 2.96 3.74 -13.71
CA ASP A 116 3.35 3.69 -15.10
C ASP A 116 4.82 3.32 -15.24
N ASN A 117 5.64 3.83 -14.34
CA ASN A 117 7.06 3.54 -14.41
C ASN A 117 7.36 2.09 -14.14
N ASP A 118 6.62 1.49 -13.23
CA ASP A 118 6.84 0.08 -12.90
C ASP A 118 6.54 -0.80 -14.10
N GLU A 119 5.48 -0.47 -14.80
CA GLU A 119 5.14 -1.21 -16.00
C GLU A 119 6.24 -1.10 -17.05
N ALA A 120 6.73 0.10 -17.23
CA ALA A 120 7.76 0.33 -18.23
C ALA A 120 9.02 -0.42 -17.87
N GLY A 121 9.25 -0.68 -16.60
CA GLY A 121 10.43 -1.38 -16.18
C GLY A 121 10.42 -2.86 -16.48
N LEU A 122 9.32 -3.35 -16.90
CA LEU A 122 9.22 -4.75 -17.22
C LEU A 122 9.65 -5.01 -18.65
#